data_411ebd3511bd7343657e118da165a542
#
_entry.id   411ebd3511bd7343657e118da165a542
#
_cell.length_a   1.000
_cell.length_b   1.000
_cell.length_c   1.000
_cell.angle_alpha   90.00
_cell.angle_beta   90.00
_cell.angle_gamma   90.00
#
_symmetry.space_group_name_H-M   'P 1'
#
loop_
_entity.id
_entity.type
_entity.pdbx_description
1 polymer ?
#
loop_
_entity_poly.entity_id
_entity_poly.type
_entity_poly.pdbx_seq_one_letter_code
_entity_poly.pdbx_strand_id
1 'polypeptide(L)'
;MSLQQVSMADLQRLAEASADVLDQVRDAMMAPHPLKTAPTFTSVSIAELCGIDKSQVKYLTQKHNLPAGRKIEGSKAKEYTLEDAMTWVKALGTYPARPEGKPGKVISVCNYKGGVAKTSTAVALAQALTLRGLKVLMIDCDGQGTATQLCGISPEREVDVEQTLMPFIHGDQPDLQYAVQPTYWHNLSVIPASSGLLAAEFALPAKAMRQRGFKFWEVLKDGIEPLRTQFDVIVIDTSPSLSHLTVNAMIAADGLVMPCPPDALDFASSVQFWGIFSELVESLPDAKLKCYDFVTIIYTKVRGNDIARLVKTWMKQAYGTHVNGIEIPESTAAQMASAQIKTIYDLSKPDGSVEAYRRYKEPLDRLADYVLDQLALAWDALPKTASAQSGLFDAAVVQA
;
A
#
# COMPACT_ATOMS: atom_id res chain seq x y z
N MET A 1 -45.18 -24.54 -5.54
CA MET A 1 -43.74 -24.67 -5.45
C MET A 1 -43.38 -24.73 -3.97
N SER A 2 -42.94 -25.87 -3.48
CA SER A 2 -42.43 -26.00 -2.09
C SER A 2 -41.06 -25.30 -1.99
N LEU A 3 -40.91 -24.48 -0.95
CA LEU A 3 -39.60 -23.90 -0.61
C LEU A 3 -38.64 -25.08 -0.34
N GLN A 4 -37.58 -25.16 -1.15
CA GLN A 4 -36.49 -26.10 -0.92
C GLN A 4 -35.64 -25.55 0.24
N GLN A 5 -35.63 -26.22 1.36
CA GLN A 5 -34.81 -25.84 2.50
C GLN A 5 -33.33 -26.11 2.16
N VAL A 6 -32.45 -25.13 2.43
CA VAL A 6 -31.01 -25.25 2.27
C VAL A 6 -30.41 -25.64 3.62
N SER A 7 -29.70 -26.77 3.67
CA SER A 7 -29.03 -27.24 4.90
C SER A 7 -27.61 -26.67 5.03
N MET A 8 -27.02 -26.79 6.24
CA MET A 8 -25.61 -26.45 6.45
C MET A 8 -24.67 -27.29 5.56
N ALA A 9 -25.02 -28.56 5.30
CA ALA A 9 -24.26 -29.42 4.40
C ALA A 9 -24.34 -28.92 2.93
N ASP A 10 -25.43 -28.31 2.53
CA ASP A 10 -25.52 -27.68 1.20
C ASP A 10 -24.62 -26.45 1.10
N LEU A 11 -24.54 -25.64 2.17
CA LEU A 11 -23.64 -24.49 2.23
C LEU A 11 -22.16 -24.91 2.23
N GLN A 12 -21.79 -26.01 2.90
CA GLN A 12 -20.45 -26.55 2.85
C GLN A 12 -20.07 -27.00 1.44
N ARG A 13 -20.94 -27.76 0.76
CA ARG A 13 -20.74 -28.17 -0.64
C ARG A 13 -20.61 -26.98 -1.58
N LEU A 14 -21.41 -25.92 -1.34
CA LEU A 14 -21.32 -24.69 -2.12
C LEU A 14 -19.96 -23.99 -1.91
N ALA A 15 -19.47 -23.93 -0.68
CA ALA A 15 -18.18 -23.34 -0.35
C ALA A 15 -17.02 -24.11 -1.04
N GLU A 16 -17.00 -25.45 -0.94
CA GLU A 16 -16.02 -26.32 -1.59
C GLU A 16 -16.03 -26.13 -3.12
N ALA A 17 -17.22 -26.23 -3.76
CA ALA A 17 -17.34 -26.05 -5.20
C ALA A 17 -16.93 -24.63 -5.66
N SER A 18 -17.20 -23.61 -4.86
CA SER A 18 -16.79 -22.22 -5.15
C SER A 18 -15.28 -22.04 -5.05
N ALA A 19 -14.64 -22.68 -4.08
CA ALA A 19 -13.19 -22.69 -3.91
C ALA A 19 -12.50 -23.35 -5.11
N ASP A 20 -12.99 -24.51 -5.56
CA ASP A 20 -12.45 -25.21 -6.72
C ASP A 20 -12.53 -24.35 -8.01
N VAL A 21 -13.65 -23.65 -8.23
CA VAL A 21 -13.79 -22.74 -9.37
C VAL A 21 -12.83 -21.56 -9.26
N LEU A 22 -12.70 -20.97 -8.07
CA LEU A 22 -11.78 -19.86 -7.84
C LEU A 22 -10.33 -20.26 -8.15
N ASP A 23 -9.94 -21.47 -7.73
CA ASP A 23 -8.62 -22.02 -7.98
C ASP A 23 -8.33 -22.22 -9.48
N GLN A 24 -9.29 -22.79 -10.21
CA GLN A 24 -9.18 -22.91 -11.66
C GLN A 24 -9.05 -21.56 -12.37
N VAL A 25 -9.83 -20.58 -11.95
CA VAL A 25 -9.75 -19.21 -12.47
C VAL A 25 -8.38 -18.57 -12.18
N ARG A 26 -7.85 -18.73 -10.98
CA ARG A 26 -6.51 -18.23 -10.60
C ARG A 26 -5.42 -18.88 -11.45
N ASP A 27 -5.45 -20.20 -11.58
CA ASP A 27 -4.46 -20.93 -12.39
C ASP A 27 -4.50 -20.49 -13.86
N ALA A 28 -5.69 -20.27 -14.41
CA ALA A 28 -5.86 -19.76 -15.77
C ALA A 28 -5.37 -18.31 -15.92
N MET A 29 -5.57 -17.45 -14.92
CA MET A 29 -5.11 -16.04 -14.93
C MET A 29 -3.59 -15.92 -14.81
N MET A 30 -2.94 -16.88 -14.16
CA MET A 30 -1.48 -16.88 -13.95
C MET A 30 -0.72 -17.65 -15.04
N ALA A 31 -1.42 -18.38 -15.92
CA ALA A 31 -0.79 -19.07 -17.04
C ALA A 31 -0.09 -18.06 -18.01
N PRO A 32 1.05 -18.43 -18.61
CA PRO A 32 1.77 -19.70 -18.53
C PRO A 32 2.70 -19.83 -17.31
N HIS A 33 2.80 -18.81 -16.46
CA HIS A 33 3.65 -18.82 -15.29
C HIS A 33 2.79 -19.00 -14.03
N PRO A 34 3.03 -20.04 -13.22
CA PRO A 34 2.24 -20.28 -11.99
C PRO A 34 2.45 -19.21 -10.91
N LEU A 35 3.48 -18.36 -11.06
CA LEU A 35 3.82 -17.29 -10.12
C LEU A 35 3.77 -15.93 -10.81
N LYS A 36 3.38 -14.89 -10.05
CA LYS A 36 3.52 -13.52 -10.50
C LYS A 36 4.97 -13.21 -10.84
N THR A 37 5.17 -12.46 -11.92
CA THR A 37 6.49 -12.01 -12.34
C THR A 37 6.57 -10.49 -12.27
N ALA A 38 7.74 -9.97 -11.86
CA ALA A 38 7.98 -8.55 -11.83
C ALA A 38 7.93 -7.94 -13.25
N PRO A 39 7.48 -6.68 -13.39
CA PRO A 39 7.45 -6.00 -14.67
C PRO A 39 8.86 -5.73 -15.20
N THR A 40 8.94 -5.54 -16.50
CA THR A 40 10.16 -5.08 -17.16
C THR A 40 10.06 -3.62 -17.58
N PHE A 41 11.19 -2.97 -17.75
CA PHE A 41 11.28 -1.55 -18.06
C PHE A 41 12.00 -1.33 -19.39
N THR A 42 11.63 -0.27 -20.10
CA THR A 42 12.31 0.19 -21.30
C THR A 42 13.34 1.27 -20.95
N SER A 43 14.24 1.61 -21.88
CA SER A 43 15.15 2.76 -21.69
C SER A 43 14.38 4.09 -21.48
N VAL A 44 13.16 4.20 -21.98
CA VAL A 44 12.30 5.37 -21.73
C VAL A 44 11.83 5.36 -20.28
N SER A 45 11.32 4.24 -19.82
CA SER A 45 10.84 4.10 -18.44
C SER A 45 11.97 4.29 -17.41
N ILE A 46 13.20 3.82 -17.71
CA ILE A 46 14.38 4.10 -16.87
C ILE A 46 14.66 5.60 -16.83
N ALA A 47 14.63 6.27 -17.97
CA ALA A 47 14.86 7.72 -18.03
C ALA A 47 13.82 8.49 -17.23
N GLU A 48 12.53 8.14 -17.36
CA GLU A 48 11.42 8.72 -16.61
C GLU A 48 11.59 8.51 -15.09
N LEU A 49 11.89 7.29 -14.65
CA LEU A 49 12.12 6.96 -13.23
C LEU A 49 13.30 7.75 -12.63
N CYS A 50 14.34 7.98 -13.43
CA CYS A 50 15.55 8.67 -12.97
C CYS A 50 15.50 10.19 -13.19
N GLY A 51 14.43 10.74 -13.79
CA GLY A 51 14.32 12.17 -14.10
C GLY A 51 15.39 12.67 -15.08
N ILE A 52 15.84 11.82 -16.04
CA ILE A 52 16.89 12.12 -17.01
C ILE A 52 16.35 12.05 -18.44
N ASP A 53 17.08 12.63 -19.40
CA ASP A 53 16.75 12.46 -20.81
C ASP A 53 17.16 11.05 -21.29
N LYS A 54 16.32 10.44 -22.16
CA LYS A 54 16.58 9.13 -22.74
C LYS A 54 17.94 9.03 -23.45
N SER A 55 18.42 10.12 -24.06
CA SER A 55 19.71 10.19 -24.73
C SER A 55 20.88 9.99 -23.75
N GLN A 56 20.70 10.34 -22.48
CA GLN A 56 21.72 10.21 -21.42
C GLN A 56 21.88 8.77 -20.93
N VAL A 57 20.89 7.89 -21.12
CA VAL A 57 20.91 6.50 -20.61
C VAL A 57 22.17 5.77 -21.07
N LYS A 58 22.53 5.84 -22.35
CA LYS A 58 23.74 5.18 -22.88
C LYS A 58 25.02 5.72 -22.25
N TYR A 59 25.14 7.03 -22.09
CA TYR A 59 26.30 7.68 -21.50
C TYR A 59 26.44 7.30 -20.02
N LEU A 60 25.35 7.41 -19.26
CA LEU A 60 25.35 7.12 -17.82
C LEU A 60 25.58 5.62 -17.53
N THR A 61 25.09 4.73 -18.39
CA THR A 61 25.42 3.29 -18.32
C THR A 61 26.92 3.08 -18.25
N GLN A 62 27.68 3.73 -19.15
CA GLN A 62 29.14 3.57 -19.19
C GLN A 62 29.85 4.32 -18.07
N LYS A 63 29.44 5.56 -17.80
CA LYS A 63 30.07 6.43 -16.80
C LYS A 63 29.97 5.87 -15.37
N HIS A 64 28.83 5.31 -15.01
CA HIS A 64 28.53 4.82 -13.65
C HIS A 64 28.49 3.30 -13.56
N ASN A 65 28.89 2.58 -14.61
CA ASN A 65 28.82 1.11 -14.69
C ASN A 65 27.44 0.54 -14.32
N LEU A 66 26.37 1.19 -14.84
CA LEU A 66 24.98 0.82 -14.55
C LEU A 66 24.50 -0.32 -15.45
N PRO A 67 23.46 -1.06 -15.05
CA PRO A 67 22.86 -2.10 -15.87
C PRO A 67 22.56 -1.60 -17.29
N ALA A 68 23.05 -2.32 -18.29
CA ALA A 68 22.93 -1.91 -19.69
C ALA A 68 21.60 -2.33 -20.33
N GLY A 69 20.80 -3.10 -19.63
CA GLY A 69 19.59 -3.75 -20.16
C GLY A 69 19.89 -4.87 -21.17
N ARG A 70 19.00 -5.82 -21.28
CA ARG A 70 19.06 -6.93 -22.22
C ARG A 70 18.46 -6.52 -23.58
N LYS A 71 19.07 -6.90 -24.70
CA LYS A 71 18.46 -6.69 -26.01
C LYS A 71 17.26 -7.61 -26.17
N ILE A 72 16.17 -7.05 -26.66
CA ILE A 72 14.98 -7.84 -27.08
C ILE A 72 15.31 -8.44 -28.45
N GLU A 73 15.12 -9.74 -28.58
CA GLU A 73 15.36 -10.46 -29.82
C GLU A 73 14.49 -9.87 -30.96
N GLY A 74 15.11 -9.65 -32.13
CA GLY A 74 14.45 -9.01 -33.27
C GLY A 74 14.20 -7.51 -33.18
N SER A 75 14.67 -6.83 -32.07
CA SER A 75 14.44 -5.40 -31.86
C SER A 75 15.75 -4.66 -31.51
N LYS A 76 15.75 -3.32 -31.77
CA LYS A 76 16.79 -2.41 -31.23
C LYS A 76 16.49 -1.97 -29.78
N ALA A 77 15.32 -2.33 -29.26
CA ALA A 77 14.91 -1.97 -27.91
C ALA A 77 15.69 -2.78 -26.86
N LYS A 78 15.84 -2.19 -25.70
CA LYS A 78 16.41 -2.84 -24.51
C LYS A 78 15.37 -2.97 -23.44
N GLU A 79 15.45 -4.06 -22.71
CA GLU A 79 14.62 -4.40 -21.58
C GLU A 79 15.49 -4.46 -20.32
N TYR A 80 14.98 -3.88 -19.26
CA TYR A 80 15.62 -3.82 -17.94
C TYR A 80 14.71 -4.56 -16.96
N THR A 81 15.30 -5.27 -16.02
CA THR A 81 14.57 -5.88 -14.91
C THR A 81 14.15 -4.81 -13.90
N LEU A 82 13.26 -5.18 -12.98
CA LEU A 82 12.89 -4.32 -11.85
C LEU A 82 14.12 -3.98 -10.98
N GLU A 83 15.00 -4.95 -10.75
CA GLU A 83 16.26 -4.76 -10.01
C GLU A 83 17.19 -3.78 -10.73
N ASP A 84 17.32 -3.90 -12.06
CA ASP A 84 18.06 -2.94 -12.87
C ASP A 84 17.52 -1.53 -12.69
N ALA A 85 16.21 -1.34 -12.74
CA ALA A 85 15.55 -0.05 -12.59
C ALA A 85 15.84 0.58 -11.22
N MET A 86 15.72 -0.19 -10.16
CA MET A 86 16.04 0.28 -8.79
C MET A 86 17.53 0.60 -8.61
N THR A 87 18.40 -0.18 -9.24
CA THR A 87 19.85 0.09 -9.25
C THR A 87 20.15 1.44 -9.92
N TRP A 88 19.49 1.75 -11.02
CA TRP A 88 19.58 3.03 -11.70
C TRP A 88 19.15 4.18 -10.80
N VAL A 89 17.95 4.09 -10.20
CA VAL A 89 17.40 5.12 -9.32
C VAL A 89 18.32 5.39 -8.13
N LYS A 90 18.78 4.33 -7.47
CA LYS A 90 19.68 4.43 -6.31
C LYS A 90 21.03 5.06 -6.66
N ALA A 91 21.63 4.66 -7.78
CA ALA A 91 22.93 5.15 -8.19
C ALA A 91 22.93 6.63 -8.59
N LEU A 92 21.85 7.12 -9.16
CA LEU A 92 21.69 8.54 -9.52
C LEU A 92 21.21 9.41 -8.35
N GLY A 93 20.75 8.81 -7.25
CA GLY A 93 20.30 9.54 -6.06
C GLY A 93 19.10 10.46 -6.37
N THR A 94 18.21 10.01 -7.25
CA THR A 94 17.05 10.78 -7.74
C THR A 94 16.08 11.13 -6.62
N TYR A 95 15.95 10.22 -5.64
CA TYR A 95 15.02 10.36 -4.52
C TYR A 95 15.74 10.39 -3.18
N PRO A 96 15.15 11.02 -2.14
CA PRO A 96 15.69 10.95 -0.79
C PRO A 96 15.71 9.51 -0.27
N ALA A 97 16.79 9.16 0.43
CA ALA A 97 16.95 7.87 1.08
C ALA A 97 16.90 8.03 2.59
N ARG A 98 16.55 6.97 3.30
CA ARG A 98 16.62 6.94 4.76
C ARG A 98 18.08 7.16 5.20
N PRO A 99 18.36 8.16 6.07
CA PRO A 99 19.69 8.37 6.62
C PRO A 99 20.12 7.18 7.48
N GLU A 100 21.41 6.91 7.49
CA GLU A 100 21.99 5.87 8.33
C GLU A 100 21.67 6.10 9.81
N GLY A 101 21.27 5.05 10.52
CA GLY A 101 20.90 5.10 11.94
C GLY A 101 19.50 5.62 12.24
N LYS A 102 18.77 6.15 11.26
CA LYS A 102 17.36 6.52 11.46
C LYS A 102 16.45 5.28 11.34
N PRO A 103 15.42 5.13 12.20
CA PRO A 103 14.48 4.02 12.07
C PRO A 103 13.61 4.18 10.81
N GLY A 104 13.18 3.06 10.26
CA GLY A 104 12.17 3.03 9.22
C GLY A 104 10.85 3.58 9.72
N LYS A 105 10.03 4.09 8.81
CA LYS A 105 8.74 4.70 9.13
C LYS A 105 7.58 3.78 8.78
N VAL A 106 6.53 3.85 9.57
CA VAL A 106 5.31 3.03 9.41
C VAL A 106 4.18 3.89 8.87
N ILE A 107 3.52 3.43 7.82
CA ILE A 107 2.38 4.10 7.19
C ILE A 107 1.20 3.15 7.22
N SER A 108 0.07 3.57 7.80
CA SER A 108 -1.17 2.81 7.72
C SER A 108 -2.10 3.40 6.67
N VAL A 109 -2.59 2.53 5.78
CA VAL A 109 -3.64 2.88 4.81
C VAL A 109 -4.97 2.44 5.40
N CYS A 110 -5.77 3.39 5.88
CA CYS A 110 -6.92 3.12 6.73
C CYS A 110 -8.18 3.85 6.27
N ASN A 111 -9.30 3.18 6.37
CA ASN A 111 -10.67 3.68 6.31
C ASN A 111 -11.58 2.51 6.68
N TYR A 112 -12.59 2.72 7.52
CA TYR A 112 -13.43 1.60 7.94
C TYR A 112 -14.50 1.20 6.90
N LYS A 113 -14.71 1.99 5.85
CA LYS A 113 -15.64 1.64 4.78
C LYS A 113 -14.99 0.67 3.77
N GLY A 114 -15.75 -0.34 3.38
CA GLY A 114 -15.36 -1.28 2.34
C GLY A 114 -15.37 -0.65 0.94
N GLY A 115 -14.53 -1.15 0.05
CA GLY A 115 -14.55 -0.76 -1.35
C GLY A 115 -13.99 0.63 -1.68
N VAL A 116 -13.36 1.35 -0.75
CA VAL A 116 -12.75 2.68 -0.99
C VAL A 116 -11.35 2.64 -1.60
N ALA A 117 -10.89 1.48 -2.04
CA ALA A 117 -9.57 1.22 -2.62
C ALA A 117 -8.39 1.27 -1.63
N LYS A 118 -8.58 0.92 -0.34
CA LYS A 118 -7.48 0.83 0.64
C LYS A 118 -6.35 -0.09 0.18
N THR A 119 -6.64 -1.36 0.02
CA THR A 119 -5.67 -2.40 -0.35
C THR A 119 -4.95 -2.08 -1.65
N SER A 120 -5.69 -1.68 -2.70
CA SER A 120 -5.09 -1.30 -3.98
C SER A 120 -4.15 -0.10 -3.83
N THR A 121 -4.51 0.88 -2.99
CA THR A 121 -3.66 2.04 -2.69
C THR A 121 -2.44 1.64 -1.88
N ALA A 122 -2.60 0.78 -0.86
CA ALA A 122 -1.51 0.33 -0.01
C ALA A 122 -0.43 -0.43 -0.80
N VAL A 123 -0.84 -1.41 -1.60
CA VAL A 123 0.10 -2.20 -2.42
C VAL A 123 0.74 -1.34 -3.51
N ALA A 124 -0.05 -0.50 -4.20
CA ALA A 124 0.49 0.42 -5.20
C ALA A 124 1.49 1.42 -4.60
N LEU A 125 1.21 1.96 -3.41
CA LEU A 125 2.13 2.82 -2.68
C LEU A 125 3.42 2.08 -2.31
N ALA A 126 3.33 0.86 -1.79
CA ALA A 126 4.49 0.04 -1.45
C ALA A 126 5.38 -0.21 -2.67
N GLN A 127 4.79 -0.62 -3.80
CA GLN A 127 5.51 -0.81 -5.06
C GLN A 127 6.14 0.49 -5.58
N ALA A 128 5.41 1.60 -5.55
CA ALA A 128 5.91 2.89 -6.01
C ALA A 128 7.07 3.41 -5.15
N LEU A 129 7.06 3.17 -3.83
CA LEU A 129 8.15 3.53 -2.93
C LEU A 129 9.40 2.69 -3.20
N THR A 130 9.26 1.40 -3.54
CA THR A 130 10.43 0.59 -3.95
C THR A 130 11.03 1.09 -5.26
N LEU A 131 10.22 1.54 -6.23
CA LEU A 131 10.69 2.17 -7.47
C LEU A 131 11.46 3.48 -7.21
N ARG A 132 11.31 4.08 -6.02
CA ARG A 132 12.09 5.23 -5.55
C ARG A 132 13.34 4.84 -4.76
N GLY A 133 13.66 3.54 -4.74
CA GLY A 133 14.89 3.01 -4.15
C GLY A 133 14.79 2.60 -2.69
N LEU A 134 13.59 2.61 -2.10
CA LEU A 134 13.37 2.21 -0.70
C LEU A 134 13.17 0.69 -0.57
N LYS A 135 13.52 0.15 0.58
CA LYS A 135 13.21 -1.22 0.98
C LYS A 135 11.92 -1.22 1.81
N VAL A 136 10.88 -1.87 1.30
CA VAL A 136 9.53 -1.77 1.85
C VAL A 136 9.05 -3.12 2.38
N LEU A 137 8.38 -3.08 3.53
CA LEU A 137 7.61 -4.20 4.07
C LEU A 137 6.13 -3.85 3.97
N MET A 138 5.34 -4.76 3.41
CA MET A 138 3.88 -4.73 3.46
C MET A 138 3.39 -5.58 4.62
N ILE A 139 2.47 -5.09 5.44
CA ILE A 139 1.77 -5.87 6.46
C ILE A 139 0.30 -5.91 6.09
N ASP A 140 -0.23 -7.10 5.87
CA ASP A 140 -1.65 -7.30 5.60
C ASP A 140 -2.39 -7.57 6.94
N CYS A 141 -3.25 -6.65 7.35
CA CYS A 141 -4.07 -6.77 8.56
C CYS A 141 -5.54 -7.11 8.24
N ASP A 142 -5.84 -7.51 6.99
CA ASP A 142 -7.16 -7.98 6.60
C ASP A 142 -7.15 -9.50 6.42
N GLY A 143 -7.98 -10.23 7.19
CA GLY A 143 -8.13 -11.68 7.06
C GLY A 143 -8.62 -12.16 5.68
N GLN A 144 -9.06 -11.24 4.81
CA GLN A 144 -9.34 -11.55 3.40
C GLN A 144 -8.07 -11.76 2.57
N GLY A 145 -6.90 -11.32 3.05
CA GLY A 145 -5.61 -11.58 2.41
C GLY A 145 -5.43 -10.92 1.03
N THR A 146 -6.20 -9.86 0.72
CA THR A 146 -6.15 -9.25 -0.62
C THR A 146 -4.80 -8.59 -0.90
N ALA A 147 -4.17 -7.94 0.09
CA ALA A 147 -2.83 -7.38 -0.10
C ALA A 147 -1.79 -8.50 -0.27
N THR A 148 -1.92 -9.59 0.48
CA THR A 148 -1.12 -10.82 0.36
C THR A 148 -1.20 -11.38 -1.06
N GLN A 149 -2.41 -11.50 -1.59
CA GLN A 149 -2.65 -11.96 -2.96
C GLN A 149 -2.03 -11.04 -4.01
N LEU A 150 -2.15 -9.73 -3.84
CA LEU A 150 -1.50 -8.74 -4.73
C LEU A 150 0.02 -8.77 -4.61
N CYS A 151 0.57 -9.22 -3.49
CA CYS A 151 2.00 -9.48 -3.30
C CYS A 151 2.47 -10.82 -3.91
N GLY A 152 1.57 -11.59 -4.52
CA GLY A 152 1.89 -12.82 -5.26
C GLY A 152 1.86 -14.10 -4.45
N ILE A 153 1.27 -14.08 -3.25
CA ILE A 153 1.11 -15.24 -2.36
C ILE A 153 -0.38 -15.55 -2.25
N SER A 154 -0.78 -16.81 -2.40
CA SER A 154 -2.17 -17.24 -2.26
C SER A 154 -2.54 -17.39 -0.78
N PRO A 155 -3.43 -16.54 -0.22
CA PRO A 155 -3.77 -16.60 1.20
C PRO A 155 -4.32 -17.94 1.67
N GLU A 156 -5.07 -18.64 0.82
CA GLU A 156 -5.74 -19.90 1.17
C GLU A 156 -4.88 -21.13 0.95
N ARG A 157 -3.86 -21.05 0.09
CA ARG A 157 -3.02 -22.22 -0.30
C ARG A 157 -1.62 -22.18 0.28
N GLU A 158 -1.07 -20.96 0.44
CA GLU A 158 0.36 -20.77 0.71
C GLU A 158 0.61 -20.09 2.06
N VAL A 159 -0.47 -19.71 2.80
CA VAL A 159 -0.33 -19.02 4.08
C VAL A 159 -0.95 -19.84 5.20
N ASP A 160 -0.11 -20.45 6.01
CA ASP A 160 -0.51 -21.03 7.28
C ASP A 160 -0.66 -19.92 8.35
N VAL A 161 -1.49 -20.16 9.36
CA VAL A 161 -1.72 -19.18 10.45
C VAL A 161 -0.43 -18.85 11.20
N GLU A 162 0.51 -19.77 11.26
CA GLU A 162 1.85 -19.63 11.84
C GLU A 162 2.74 -18.64 11.11
N GLN A 163 2.41 -18.28 9.88
CA GLN A 163 3.13 -17.31 9.06
C GLN A 163 2.52 -15.90 9.12
N THR A 164 1.41 -15.75 9.86
CA THR A 164 0.67 -14.49 10.01
C THR A 164 1.05 -13.77 11.31
N LEU A 165 0.33 -12.70 11.65
CA LEU A 165 0.48 -12.00 12.94
C LEU A 165 0.10 -12.85 14.17
N MET A 166 -0.61 -13.98 13.99
CA MET A 166 -1.23 -14.73 15.08
C MET A 166 -0.25 -15.28 16.11
N PRO A 167 0.87 -15.93 15.78
CA PRO A 167 1.83 -16.42 16.77
C PRO A 167 2.39 -15.30 17.67
N PHE A 168 2.64 -14.10 17.11
CA PHE A 168 3.04 -12.96 17.92
C PHE A 168 1.92 -12.46 18.84
N ILE A 169 0.69 -12.39 18.34
CA ILE A 169 -0.49 -12.01 19.15
C ILE A 169 -0.69 -12.98 20.31
N HIS A 170 -0.49 -14.28 20.09
CA HIS A 170 -0.56 -15.30 21.14
C HIS A 170 0.61 -15.19 22.14
N GLY A 171 1.76 -14.67 21.72
CA GLY A 171 2.99 -14.58 22.52
C GLY A 171 3.93 -15.76 22.32
N ASP A 172 3.75 -16.52 21.24
CA ASP A 172 4.59 -17.65 20.84
C ASP A 172 5.88 -17.16 20.13
N GLN A 173 5.89 -15.91 19.68
CA GLN A 173 7.01 -15.26 19.01
C GLN A 173 7.36 -13.93 19.70
N PRO A 174 8.65 -13.56 19.75
CA PRO A 174 9.10 -12.34 20.44
C PRO A 174 8.85 -11.06 19.63
N ASP A 175 8.77 -11.16 18.30
CA ASP A 175 8.53 -10.06 17.35
C ASP A 175 7.99 -10.60 16.03
N LEU A 176 7.83 -9.74 15.01
CA LEU A 176 7.25 -10.10 13.72
C LEU A 176 8.30 -10.51 12.65
N GLN A 177 9.57 -10.68 12.99
CA GLN A 177 10.61 -11.04 12.00
C GLN A 177 10.34 -12.43 11.37
N TYR A 178 9.78 -13.36 12.14
CA TYR A 178 9.47 -14.72 11.67
C TYR A 178 8.47 -14.76 10.51
N ALA A 179 7.56 -13.78 10.45
CA ALA A 179 6.47 -13.73 9.48
C ALA A 179 6.84 -13.01 8.17
N VAL A 180 8.03 -12.40 8.10
CA VAL A 180 8.47 -11.67 6.92
C VAL A 180 8.80 -12.63 5.78
N GLN A 181 8.09 -12.49 4.66
CA GLN A 181 8.28 -13.30 3.47
C GLN A 181 8.71 -12.42 2.27
N PRO A 182 9.58 -12.92 1.39
CA PRO A 182 9.89 -12.27 0.12
C PRO A 182 8.69 -12.31 -0.81
N THR A 183 8.62 -11.36 -1.73
CA THR A 183 7.62 -11.35 -2.80
C THR A 183 8.29 -11.50 -4.17
N TYR A 184 7.48 -11.61 -5.24
CA TYR A 184 7.97 -11.54 -6.62
C TYR A 184 8.57 -10.17 -6.98
N TRP A 185 8.31 -9.14 -6.15
CA TRP A 185 8.70 -7.77 -6.39
C TRP A 185 9.97 -7.43 -5.63
N HIS A 186 11.03 -7.07 -6.34
CA HIS A 186 12.33 -6.73 -5.73
C HIS A 186 12.18 -5.59 -4.70
N ASN A 187 12.85 -5.69 -3.55
CA ASN A 187 12.78 -4.76 -2.41
C ASN A 187 11.40 -4.64 -1.72
N LEU A 188 10.42 -5.49 -2.05
CA LEU A 188 9.15 -5.60 -1.36
C LEU A 188 9.05 -6.96 -0.66
N SER A 189 8.92 -6.94 0.65
CA SER A 189 8.57 -8.10 1.46
C SER A 189 7.15 -7.95 1.99
N VAL A 190 6.55 -9.05 2.47
CA VAL A 190 5.21 -9.04 3.05
C VAL A 190 5.15 -9.86 4.35
N ILE A 191 4.39 -9.39 5.31
CA ILE A 191 3.81 -10.22 6.38
C ILE A 191 2.40 -10.54 5.91
N PRO A 192 2.13 -11.82 5.54
CA PRO A 192 0.87 -12.20 4.92
C PRO A 192 -0.27 -12.33 5.92
N ALA A 193 -1.50 -12.28 5.40
CA ALA A 193 -2.72 -12.61 6.10
C ALA A 193 -3.41 -13.81 5.47
N SER A 194 -4.16 -14.54 6.28
CA SER A 194 -5.13 -15.53 5.88
C SER A 194 -6.40 -15.40 6.73
N SER A 195 -7.44 -16.16 6.42
CA SER A 195 -8.70 -16.15 7.19
C SER A 195 -8.52 -16.44 8.68
N GLY A 196 -7.45 -17.14 9.06
CA GLY A 196 -7.07 -17.39 10.45
C GLY A 196 -6.79 -16.11 11.26
N LEU A 197 -6.43 -14.99 10.58
CA LEU A 197 -6.19 -13.72 11.24
C LEU A 197 -7.46 -13.11 11.89
N LEU A 198 -8.66 -13.55 11.49
CA LEU A 198 -9.91 -13.14 12.13
C LEU A 198 -9.96 -13.53 13.62
N ALA A 199 -9.20 -14.54 14.04
CA ALA A 199 -9.09 -14.93 15.44
C ALA A 199 -8.46 -13.83 16.33
N ALA A 200 -7.72 -12.89 15.77
CA ALA A 200 -7.14 -11.76 16.49
C ALA A 200 -8.19 -10.89 17.19
N GLU A 201 -9.39 -10.77 16.59
CA GLU A 201 -10.51 -10.00 17.16
C GLU A 201 -11.03 -10.57 18.49
N PHE A 202 -10.78 -11.85 18.74
CA PHE A 202 -11.11 -12.52 20.00
C PHE A 202 -9.88 -12.64 20.91
N ALA A 203 -8.71 -12.90 20.34
CA ALA A 203 -7.48 -13.15 21.08
C ALA A 203 -7.00 -11.90 21.83
N LEU A 204 -7.01 -10.73 21.18
CA LEU A 204 -6.53 -9.48 21.77
C LEU A 204 -7.36 -9.05 23.00
N PRO A 205 -8.70 -8.98 22.95
CA PRO A 205 -9.51 -8.68 24.14
C PRO A 205 -9.37 -9.74 25.24
N ALA A 206 -9.37 -11.03 24.86
CA ALA A 206 -9.22 -12.11 25.85
C ALA A 206 -7.89 -12.03 26.60
N LYS A 207 -6.80 -11.67 25.92
CA LYS A 207 -5.49 -11.46 26.53
C LYS A 207 -5.50 -10.22 27.45
N ALA A 208 -6.16 -9.13 27.06
CA ALA A 208 -6.32 -7.95 27.88
C ALA A 208 -7.10 -8.22 29.19
N MET A 209 -8.10 -9.10 29.14
CA MET A 209 -8.85 -9.50 30.32
C MET A 209 -8.02 -10.39 31.28
N ARG A 210 -7.12 -11.21 30.75
CA ARG A 210 -6.30 -12.16 31.55
C ARG A 210 -5.02 -11.54 32.09
N GLN A 211 -4.45 -10.59 31.37
CA GLN A 211 -3.14 -10.02 31.68
C GLN A 211 -3.30 -8.53 32.03
N ARG A 212 -3.23 -8.21 33.34
CA ARG A 212 -3.32 -6.83 33.82
C ARG A 212 -2.22 -5.96 33.21
N GLY A 213 -2.61 -4.83 32.63
CA GLY A 213 -1.69 -3.88 31.99
C GLY A 213 -1.29 -4.24 30.55
N PHE A 214 -1.82 -5.34 29.99
CA PHE A 214 -1.63 -5.63 28.57
C PHE A 214 -2.35 -4.60 27.71
N LYS A 215 -1.60 -3.93 26.85
CA LYS A 215 -2.09 -2.90 25.94
C LYS A 215 -2.38 -3.52 24.59
N PHE A 216 -3.59 -4.02 24.39
CA PHE A 216 -3.97 -4.70 23.14
C PHE A 216 -3.80 -3.82 21.90
N TRP A 217 -3.74 -2.50 22.04
CA TRP A 217 -3.60 -1.54 20.95
C TRP A 217 -2.14 -1.21 20.57
N GLU A 218 -1.15 -1.64 21.35
CA GLU A 218 0.28 -1.46 21.08
C GLU A 218 0.95 -2.72 20.53
N VAL A 219 0.23 -3.82 20.40
CA VAL A 219 0.79 -5.13 20.00
C VAL A 219 1.52 -5.05 18.65
N LEU A 220 0.88 -4.47 17.64
CA LEU A 220 1.51 -4.35 16.32
C LEU A 220 2.72 -3.41 16.35
N LYS A 221 2.67 -2.32 17.11
CA LYS A 221 3.78 -1.40 17.32
C LYS A 221 5.00 -2.12 17.89
N ASP A 222 4.80 -2.91 18.93
CA ASP A 222 5.88 -3.66 19.59
C ASP A 222 6.48 -4.72 18.66
N GLY A 223 5.63 -5.45 17.92
CA GLY A 223 6.08 -6.45 16.96
C GLY A 223 6.84 -5.89 15.76
N ILE A 224 6.55 -4.66 15.34
CA ILE A 224 7.19 -3.99 14.22
C ILE A 224 8.55 -3.39 14.59
N GLU A 225 8.78 -3.02 15.86
CA GLU A 225 9.94 -2.21 16.25
C GLU A 225 11.29 -2.77 15.76
N PRO A 226 11.59 -4.08 15.83
CA PRO A 226 12.83 -4.64 15.28
C PRO A 226 12.94 -4.52 13.75
N LEU A 227 11.81 -4.49 13.04
CA LEU A 227 11.74 -4.40 11.58
C LEU A 227 12.08 -3.00 11.07
N ARG A 228 11.94 -1.95 11.88
CA ARG A 228 12.29 -0.57 11.53
C ARG A 228 13.79 -0.40 11.21
N THR A 229 14.64 -1.29 11.66
CA THR A 229 16.07 -1.29 11.31
C THR A 229 16.33 -1.90 9.94
N GLN A 230 15.47 -2.82 9.50
CA GLN A 230 15.64 -3.63 8.29
C GLN A 230 14.95 -3.04 7.05
N PHE A 231 13.86 -2.29 7.26
CA PHE A 231 13.05 -1.70 6.20
C PHE A 231 13.04 -0.17 6.32
N ASP A 232 13.01 0.51 5.18
CA ASP A 232 12.93 1.97 5.16
C ASP A 232 11.50 2.43 5.42
N VAL A 233 10.53 1.69 4.87
CA VAL A 233 9.11 1.95 5.06
C VAL A 233 8.36 0.64 5.31
N ILE A 234 7.43 0.67 6.24
CA ILE A 234 6.48 -0.40 6.52
C ILE A 234 5.10 0.15 6.20
N VAL A 235 4.43 -0.45 5.21
CA VAL A 235 3.07 -0.08 4.80
C VAL A 235 2.09 -1.11 5.36
N ILE A 236 1.06 -0.65 6.07
CA ILE A 236 0.05 -1.52 6.67
C ILE A 236 -1.27 -1.33 5.92
N ASP A 237 -1.80 -2.40 5.33
CA ASP A 237 -3.18 -2.45 4.84
C ASP A 237 -4.14 -2.86 5.96
N THR A 238 -5.32 -2.25 6.02
CA THR A 238 -6.28 -2.49 7.08
C THR A 238 -7.61 -3.03 6.54
N SER A 239 -8.29 -3.82 7.36
CA SER A 239 -9.64 -4.31 7.07
C SER A 239 -10.67 -3.17 6.96
N PRO A 240 -11.82 -3.41 6.31
CA PRO A 240 -12.90 -2.42 6.20
C PRO A 240 -13.75 -2.35 7.48
N SER A 241 -13.09 -2.21 8.63
CA SER A 241 -13.75 -2.09 9.94
C SER A 241 -12.81 -1.40 10.93
N LEU A 242 -13.33 -0.81 11.98
CA LEU A 242 -12.52 -0.34 13.11
C LEU A 242 -12.26 -1.52 14.07
N SER A 243 -11.63 -2.56 13.54
CA SER A 243 -11.24 -3.76 14.25
C SER A 243 -10.08 -3.50 15.22
N HIS A 244 -9.80 -4.43 16.13
CA HIS A 244 -8.64 -4.34 17.01
C HIS A 244 -7.32 -4.24 16.22
N LEU A 245 -7.20 -4.98 15.09
CA LEU A 245 -6.03 -4.88 14.22
C LEU A 245 -5.96 -3.53 13.49
N THR A 246 -7.09 -2.96 13.05
CA THR A 246 -7.10 -1.62 12.45
C THR A 246 -6.65 -0.56 13.46
N VAL A 247 -7.13 -0.64 14.71
CA VAL A 247 -6.66 0.25 15.80
C VAL A 247 -5.16 0.09 16.03
N ASN A 248 -4.67 -1.15 16.10
CA ASN A 248 -3.24 -1.44 16.21
C ASN A 248 -2.43 -0.84 15.06
N ALA A 249 -2.89 -1.00 13.83
CA ALA A 249 -2.24 -0.46 12.64
C ALA A 249 -2.14 1.07 12.68
N MET A 250 -3.22 1.74 13.11
CA MET A 250 -3.22 3.20 13.25
C MET A 250 -2.31 3.68 14.40
N ILE A 251 -2.32 3.00 15.54
CA ILE A 251 -1.46 3.35 16.68
C ILE A 251 0.02 3.10 16.35
N ALA A 252 0.35 2.03 15.63
CA ALA A 252 1.72 1.71 15.23
C ALA A 252 2.28 2.68 14.19
N ALA A 253 1.42 3.32 13.37
CA ALA A 253 1.83 4.13 12.23
C ALA A 253 2.46 5.48 12.65
N ASP A 254 3.45 5.93 11.87
CA ASP A 254 4.00 7.28 11.93
C ASP A 254 3.21 8.23 10.99
N GLY A 255 2.63 7.68 9.93
CA GLY A 255 1.79 8.42 8.98
C GLY A 255 0.51 7.67 8.63
N LEU A 256 -0.57 8.41 8.35
CA LEU A 256 -1.85 7.86 7.92
C LEU A 256 -2.19 8.33 6.51
N VAL A 257 -2.58 7.38 5.66
CA VAL A 257 -3.16 7.63 4.33
C VAL A 257 -4.60 7.13 4.34
N MET A 258 -5.55 8.02 4.09
CA MET A 258 -6.97 7.69 4.06
C MET A 258 -7.54 7.83 2.64
N PRO A 259 -7.71 6.74 1.90
CA PRO A 259 -8.45 6.73 0.66
C PRO A 259 -9.94 6.97 0.92
N CYS A 260 -10.52 8.01 0.30
CA CYS A 260 -11.92 8.36 0.47
C CYS A 260 -12.54 8.79 -0.88
N PRO A 261 -13.53 8.07 -1.40
CA PRO A 261 -14.27 8.51 -2.57
C PRO A 261 -15.02 9.82 -2.29
N PRO A 262 -15.08 10.76 -3.24
CA PRO A 262 -15.87 11.97 -3.10
C PRO A 262 -17.37 11.69 -3.36
N ASP A 263 -17.96 10.86 -2.49
CA ASP A 263 -19.37 10.48 -2.43
C ASP A 263 -19.93 10.85 -1.07
N ALA A 264 -21.18 11.29 -0.99
CA ALA A 264 -21.80 11.78 0.24
C ALA A 264 -21.81 10.74 1.37
N LEU A 265 -22.08 9.47 1.04
CA LEU A 265 -22.10 8.39 2.04
C LEU A 265 -20.68 7.99 2.47
N ASP A 266 -19.70 8.07 1.58
CA ASP A 266 -18.30 7.82 1.92
C ASP A 266 -17.76 8.94 2.81
N PHE A 267 -18.10 10.19 2.52
CA PHE A 267 -17.74 11.33 3.37
C PHE A 267 -18.36 11.22 4.76
N ALA A 268 -19.70 10.97 4.86
CA ALA A 268 -20.36 10.79 6.14
C ALA A 268 -19.72 9.65 6.96
N SER A 269 -19.41 8.54 6.32
CA SER A 269 -18.72 7.41 6.95
C SER A 269 -17.33 7.80 7.44
N SER A 270 -16.57 8.62 6.69
CA SER A 270 -15.24 9.06 7.10
C SER A 270 -15.29 10.00 8.31
N VAL A 271 -16.29 10.86 8.41
CA VAL A 271 -16.52 11.70 9.60
C VAL A 271 -16.80 10.83 10.83
N GLN A 272 -17.68 9.84 10.68
CA GLN A 272 -17.99 8.91 11.76
C GLN A 272 -16.76 8.10 12.18
N PHE A 273 -15.92 7.67 11.24
CA PHE A 273 -14.68 6.94 11.52
C PHE A 273 -13.73 7.73 12.44
N TRP A 274 -13.48 8.99 12.10
CA TRP A 274 -12.62 9.85 12.92
C TRP A 274 -13.21 10.10 14.31
N GLY A 275 -14.54 10.29 14.41
CA GLY A 275 -15.21 10.46 15.70
C GLY A 275 -15.03 9.23 16.59
N ILE A 276 -15.37 8.05 16.10
CA ILE A 276 -15.25 6.79 16.87
C ILE A 276 -13.78 6.50 17.22
N PHE A 277 -12.84 6.70 16.29
CA PHE A 277 -11.42 6.48 16.56
C PHE A 277 -10.90 7.43 17.64
N SER A 278 -11.27 8.72 17.58
CA SER A 278 -10.87 9.72 18.58
C SER A 278 -11.41 9.35 19.98
N GLU A 279 -12.69 9.05 20.10
CA GLU A 279 -13.31 8.62 21.36
C GLU A 279 -12.65 7.36 21.93
N LEU A 280 -12.34 6.38 21.05
CA LEU A 280 -11.64 5.18 21.46
C LEU A 280 -10.25 5.51 22.02
N VAL A 281 -9.45 6.29 21.28
CA VAL A 281 -8.07 6.66 21.69
C VAL A 281 -8.06 7.43 23.01
N GLU A 282 -9.04 8.31 23.25
CA GLU A 282 -9.18 9.03 24.53
C GLU A 282 -9.38 8.06 25.71
N SER A 283 -10.02 6.92 25.49
CA SER A 283 -10.27 5.90 26.49
C SER A 283 -9.06 4.98 26.74
N LEU A 284 -8.07 4.98 25.86
CA LEU A 284 -6.90 4.11 25.93
C LEU A 284 -5.75 4.81 26.66
N PRO A 285 -5.19 4.21 27.72
CA PRO A 285 -4.04 4.77 28.43
C PRO A 285 -2.87 5.03 27.49
N ASP A 286 -2.27 6.23 27.60
CA ASP A 286 -1.14 6.71 26.80
C ASP A 286 -1.38 6.87 25.29
N ALA A 287 -2.41 6.26 24.71
CA ALA A 287 -2.70 6.35 23.27
C ALA A 287 -3.03 7.79 22.83
N LYS A 288 -3.63 8.60 23.72
CA LYS A 288 -3.89 10.03 23.50
C LYS A 288 -2.63 10.89 23.30
N LEU A 289 -1.46 10.37 23.67
CA LEU A 289 -0.18 11.03 23.44
C LEU A 289 0.41 10.73 22.05
N LYS A 290 -0.27 9.89 21.26
CA LYS A 290 0.18 9.55 19.91
C LYS A 290 0.17 10.78 19.01
N CYS A 291 1.31 11.01 18.35
CA CYS A 291 1.47 12.00 17.29
C CYS A 291 1.79 11.30 15.98
N TYR A 292 1.30 11.86 14.87
CA TYR A 292 1.63 11.42 13.52
C TYR A 292 2.52 12.45 12.85
N ASP A 293 3.51 11.99 12.07
CA ASP A 293 4.31 12.86 11.21
C ASP A 293 3.44 13.52 10.15
N PHE A 294 2.46 12.77 9.61
CA PHE A 294 1.45 13.29 8.70
C PHE A 294 0.15 12.47 8.73
N VAL A 295 -0.95 13.12 8.39
CA VAL A 295 -2.24 12.49 8.08
C VAL A 295 -2.70 13.06 6.75
N THR A 296 -2.96 12.19 5.77
CA THR A 296 -3.39 12.63 4.45
C THR A 296 -4.64 11.88 3.97
N ILE A 297 -5.61 12.65 3.47
CA ILE A 297 -6.82 12.14 2.85
C ILE A 297 -6.69 12.34 1.35
N ILE A 298 -6.84 11.27 0.59
CA ILE A 298 -6.78 11.27 -0.86
C ILE A 298 -8.14 10.92 -1.45
N TYR A 299 -8.45 11.53 -2.57
CA TYR A 299 -9.66 11.19 -3.31
C TYR A 299 -9.44 9.92 -4.14
N THR A 300 -10.31 8.93 -3.97
CA THR A 300 -10.28 7.69 -4.76
C THR A 300 -11.59 7.52 -5.52
N LYS A 301 -11.58 6.69 -6.57
CA LYS A 301 -12.76 6.43 -7.40
C LYS A 301 -13.44 7.71 -7.89
N VAL A 302 -12.63 8.72 -8.19
CA VAL A 302 -13.13 10.03 -8.60
C VAL A 302 -13.87 9.94 -9.92
N ARG A 303 -15.12 10.43 -9.93
CA ARG A 303 -15.95 10.59 -11.11
C ARG A 303 -16.04 12.08 -11.48
N GLY A 304 -16.01 12.39 -12.76
CA GLY A 304 -16.04 13.77 -13.25
C GLY A 304 -17.44 14.40 -13.25
N ASN A 305 -18.22 14.28 -12.16
CA ASN A 305 -19.58 14.83 -12.06
C ASN A 305 -19.69 15.93 -11.00
N ASP A 306 -20.80 16.68 -11.02
CA ASP A 306 -21.05 17.81 -10.13
C ASP A 306 -21.12 17.41 -8.67
N ILE A 307 -21.69 16.22 -8.39
CA ILE A 307 -21.81 15.70 -7.03
C ILE A 307 -20.43 15.48 -6.42
N ALA A 308 -19.52 14.84 -7.16
CA ALA A 308 -18.15 14.64 -6.68
C ALA A 308 -17.43 15.98 -6.42
N ARG A 309 -17.66 17.01 -7.26
CA ARG A 309 -17.10 18.36 -7.03
C ARG A 309 -17.63 18.98 -5.75
N LEU A 310 -18.93 18.86 -5.50
CA LEU A 310 -19.57 19.36 -4.27
C LEU A 310 -19.03 18.65 -3.03
N VAL A 311 -18.98 17.33 -3.04
CA VAL A 311 -18.48 16.53 -1.90
C VAL A 311 -17.00 16.83 -1.64
N LYS A 312 -16.16 16.99 -2.67
CA LYS A 312 -14.76 17.43 -2.48
C LYS A 312 -14.67 18.77 -1.75
N THR A 313 -15.58 19.69 -2.01
CA THR A 313 -15.65 20.97 -1.29
C THR A 313 -15.96 20.75 0.19
N TRP A 314 -16.93 19.89 0.51
CA TRP A 314 -17.25 19.52 1.91
C TRP A 314 -16.07 18.86 2.61
N MET A 315 -15.41 17.91 1.95
CA MET A 315 -14.23 17.24 2.50
C MET A 315 -13.08 18.23 2.76
N LYS A 316 -12.83 19.15 1.83
CA LYS A 316 -11.82 20.21 2.01
C LYS A 316 -12.18 21.15 3.17
N GLN A 317 -13.45 21.50 3.34
CA GLN A 317 -13.92 22.31 4.45
C GLN A 317 -13.77 21.57 5.81
N ALA A 318 -14.10 20.27 5.84
CA ALA A 318 -14.05 19.46 7.05
C ALA A 318 -12.63 19.10 7.49
N TYR A 319 -11.76 18.76 6.53
CA TYR A 319 -10.43 18.19 6.81
C TYR A 319 -9.27 19.16 6.55
N GLY A 320 -9.53 20.32 5.96
CA GLY A 320 -8.56 21.39 5.75
C GLY A 320 -7.33 20.91 4.97
N THR A 321 -6.15 21.15 5.56
CA THR A 321 -4.84 20.81 4.97
C THR A 321 -4.55 19.31 4.89
N HIS A 322 -5.32 18.47 5.59
CA HIS A 322 -5.17 17.01 5.50
C HIS A 322 -5.64 16.45 4.17
N VAL A 323 -6.41 17.20 3.37
CA VAL A 323 -6.76 16.82 2.00
C VAL A 323 -5.71 17.37 1.05
N ASN A 324 -4.87 16.50 0.48
CA ASN A 324 -3.74 16.92 -0.36
C ASN A 324 -4.08 17.14 -1.84
N GLY A 325 -5.34 16.92 -2.25
CA GLY A 325 -5.80 17.15 -3.62
C GLY A 325 -5.39 16.07 -4.64
N ILE A 326 -4.78 14.98 -4.22
CA ILE A 326 -4.52 13.82 -5.09
C ILE A 326 -5.83 13.13 -5.43
N GLU A 327 -6.11 12.95 -6.72
CA GLU A 327 -7.34 12.37 -7.25
C GLU A 327 -7.03 11.12 -8.05
N ILE A 328 -7.34 9.94 -7.50
CA ILE A 328 -7.24 8.66 -8.20
C ILE A 328 -8.61 8.39 -8.85
N PRO A 329 -8.70 8.41 -10.19
CA PRO A 329 -9.97 8.27 -10.87
C PRO A 329 -10.50 6.84 -10.81
N GLU A 330 -11.80 6.67 -11.00
CA GLU A 330 -12.35 5.37 -11.40
C GLU A 330 -11.78 5.02 -12.79
N SER A 331 -11.25 3.80 -12.96
CA SER A 331 -10.51 3.45 -14.16
C SER A 331 -10.75 2.01 -14.61
N THR A 332 -11.02 1.85 -15.89
CA THR A 332 -11.08 0.52 -16.52
C THR A 332 -9.71 -0.18 -16.53
N ALA A 333 -8.62 0.57 -16.63
CA ALA A 333 -7.27 0.00 -16.55
C ALA A 333 -7.01 -0.64 -15.17
N ALA A 334 -7.48 0.00 -14.08
CA ALA A 334 -7.40 -0.58 -12.75
C ALA A 334 -8.28 -1.84 -12.59
N GLN A 335 -9.49 -1.81 -13.16
CA GLN A 335 -10.40 -2.96 -13.14
C GLN A 335 -9.81 -4.15 -13.90
N MET A 336 -9.23 -3.91 -15.08
CA MET A 336 -8.58 -4.94 -15.89
C MET A 336 -7.36 -5.53 -15.17
N ALA A 337 -6.53 -4.69 -14.55
CA ALA A 337 -5.41 -5.17 -13.73
C ALA A 337 -5.90 -6.02 -12.55
N SER A 338 -6.91 -5.55 -11.81
CA SER A 338 -7.48 -6.29 -10.68
C SER A 338 -8.09 -7.63 -11.10
N ALA A 339 -8.74 -7.71 -12.27
CA ALA A 339 -9.26 -8.95 -12.83
C ALA A 339 -8.15 -9.98 -13.12
N GLN A 340 -6.90 -9.55 -13.27
CA GLN A 340 -5.73 -10.40 -13.43
C GLN A 340 -4.90 -10.54 -12.14
N ILE A 341 -5.44 -10.18 -10.99
CA ILE A 341 -4.73 -10.14 -9.70
C ILE A 341 -3.45 -9.28 -9.79
N LYS A 342 -3.50 -8.19 -10.54
CA LYS A 342 -2.39 -7.25 -10.76
C LYS A 342 -2.70 -5.87 -10.22
N THR A 343 -1.66 -5.13 -9.89
CA THR A 343 -1.72 -3.68 -9.72
C THR A 343 -1.40 -2.99 -11.04
N ILE A 344 -1.52 -1.67 -11.07
CA ILE A 344 -1.12 -0.88 -12.25
C ILE A 344 0.40 -0.93 -12.48
N TYR A 345 1.19 -1.15 -11.43
CA TYR A 345 2.66 -1.22 -11.51
C TYR A 345 3.17 -2.57 -12.02
N ASP A 346 2.34 -3.63 -11.98
CA ASP A 346 2.68 -4.94 -12.55
C ASP A 346 2.70 -4.94 -14.08
N LEU A 347 2.11 -3.92 -14.69
CA LEU A 347 1.97 -3.85 -16.15
C LEU A 347 3.23 -3.25 -16.78
N SER A 348 4.05 -4.07 -17.46
CA SER A 348 5.18 -3.61 -18.27
C SER A 348 4.76 -2.73 -19.44
N LYS A 349 3.53 -2.91 -19.92
CA LYS A 349 2.88 -2.12 -20.98
C LYS A 349 1.42 -1.89 -20.61
N PRO A 350 0.84 -0.75 -21.03
CA PRO A 350 -0.60 -0.55 -20.88
C PRO A 350 -1.40 -1.69 -21.52
N ASP A 351 -2.31 -2.27 -20.76
CA ASP A 351 -3.31 -3.20 -21.27
C ASP A 351 -4.53 -2.36 -21.68
N GLY A 352 -4.70 -2.15 -22.98
CA GLY A 352 -5.73 -1.25 -23.53
C GLY A 352 -5.25 0.19 -23.73
N SER A 353 -6.01 1.19 -23.26
CA SER A 353 -5.72 2.61 -23.48
C SER A 353 -4.52 3.10 -22.67
N VAL A 354 -3.48 3.59 -23.37
CA VAL A 354 -2.31 4.25 -22.77
C VAL A 354 -2.72 5.45 -21.91
N GLU A 355 -3.71 6.22 -22.35
CA GLU A 355 -4.23 7.37 -21.63
C GLU A 355 -4.93 6.97 -20.33
N ALA A 356 -5.76 5.93 -20.36
CA ALA A 356 -6.42 5.40 -19.16
C ALA A 356 -5.41 4.86 -18.14
N TYR A 357 -4.38 4.15 -18.61
CA TYR A 357 -3.28 3.68 -17.80
C TYR A 357 -2.54 4.85 -17.14
N ARG A 358 -2.11 5.84 -17.92
CA ARG A 358 -1.38 7.00 -17.41
C ARG A 358 -2.22 7.81 -16.43
N ARG A 359 -3.47 8.09 -16.78
CA ARG A 359 -4.41 8.85 -15.92
C ARG A 359 -4.62 8.19 -14.55
N TYR A 360 -4.54 6.87 -14.47
CA TYR A 360 -4.64 6.14 -13.20
C TYR A 360 -3.30 6.06 -12.45
N LYS A 361 -2.20 5.86 -13.16
CA LYS A 361 -0.87 5.69 -12.57
C LYS A 361 -0.30 7.00 -12.03
N GLU A 362 -0.41 8.10 -12.74
CA GLU A 362 0.15 9.40 -12.36
C GLU A 362 -0.30 9.91 -10.97
N PRO A 363 -1.58 9.81 -10.56
CA PRO A 363 -1.97 10.15 -9.20
C PRO A 363 -1.34 9.24 -8.12
N LEU A 364 -1.11 7.98 -8.42
CA LEU A 364 -0.42 7.05 -7.51
C LEU A 364 1.07 7.39 -7.40
N ASP A 365 1.71 7.76 -8.50
CA ASP A 365 3.09 8.28 -8.48
C ASP A 365 3.16 9.56 -7.62
N ARG A 366 2.24 10.50 -7.80
CA ARG A 366 2.17 11.72 -6.96
C ARG A 366 1.92 11.41 -5.47
N LEU A 367 1.13 10.38 -5.17
CA LEU A 367 0.94 9.93 -3.78
C LEU A 367 2.26 9.42 -3.19
N ALA A 368 2.99 8.61 -3.95
CA ALA A 368 4.27 8.09 -3.50
C ALA A 368 5.33 9.20 -3.33
N ASP A 369 5.35 10.20 -4.24
CA ASP A 369 6.21 11.38 -4.12
C ASP A 369 5.86 12.19 -2.86
N TYR A 370 4.57 12.49 -2.65
CA TYR A 370 4.10 13.19 -1.45
C TYR A 370 4.49 12.45 -0.16
N VAL A 371 4.25 11.14 -0.11
CA VAL A 371 4.60 10.33 1.06
C VAL A 371 6.12 10.34 1.28
N LEU A 372 6.90 10.22 0.21
CA LEU A 372 8.36 10.27 0.30
C LEU A 372 8.88 11.62 0.82
N ASP A 373 8.25 12.73 0.41
CA ASP A 373 8.59 14.06 0.94
C ASP A 373 8.28 14.14 2.45
N GLN A 374 7.14 13.61 2.90
CA GLN A 374 6.82 13.56 4.33
C GLN A 374 7.82 12.69 5.12
N LEU A 375 8.23 11.56 4.55
CA LEU A 375 9.26 10.69 5.14
C LEU A 375 10.60 11.40 5.22
N ALA A 376 11.01 12.10 4.17
CA ALA A 376 12.26 12.87 4.14
C ALA A 376 12.28 13.97 5.23
N LEU A 377 11.17 14.66 5.42
CA LEU A 377 11.00 15.63 6.51
C LEU A 377 11.09 14.95 7.88
N ALA A 378 10.40 13.81 8.07
CA ALA A 378 10.41 13.06 9.33
C ALA A 378 11.76 12.44 9.68
N TRP A 379 12.60 12.18 8.67
CA TRP A 379 13.98 11.72 8.86
C TRP A 379 15.00 12.87 8.99
N ASP A 380 14.59 14.14 8.87
CA ASP A 380 15.48 15.30 8.68
C ASP A 380 16.39 15.15 7.44
N ALA A 381 15.92 14.43 6.44
CA ALA A 381 16.62 14.18 5.18
C ALA A 381 16.13 15.20 4.14
N LEU A 382 16.75 16.38 4.07
CA LEU A 382 16.45 17.34 3.03
C LEU A 382 16.79 16.75 1.65
N PRO A 383 15.90 16.86 0.64
CA PRO A 383 16.19 16.38 -0.70
C PRO A 383 17.40 17.10 -1.26
N LYS A 384 18.37 16.35 -1.80
CA LYS A 384 19.62 16.88 -2.36
C LYS A 384 19.43 17.81 -3.58
N THR A 385 18.22 18.00 -4.08
CA THR A 385 17.93 18.73 -5.33
C THR A 385 16.74 19.69 -5.27
N ALA A 386 16.18 20.02 -4.11
CA ALA A 386 15.04 20.94 -4.02
C ALA A 386 15.38 22.44 -4.25
N SER A 387 16.62 22.78 -4.65
CA SER A 387 17.00 24.18 -4.90
C SER A 387 16.59 24.75 -6.27
N ALA A 388 15.94 23.97 -7.13
CA ALA A 388 15.60 24.43 -8.48
C ALA A 388 14.09 24.45 -8.83
N GLN A 389 13.19 23.91 -8.01
CA GLN A 389 11.75 23.87 -8.33
C GLN A 389 10.80 24.40 -7.27
N SER A 390 11.24 24.84 -6.10
CA SER A 390 10.39 25.45 -5.06
C SER A 390 10.06 26.92 -5.28
N GLY A 391 10.36 27.49 -6.44
CA GLY A 391 10.09 28.90 -6.80
C GLY A 391 8.69 29.18 -7.32
N LEU A 392 7.73 28.24 -7.32
CA LEU A 392 6.45 28.41 -8.00
C LEU A 392 5.18 28.34 -7.11
N PHE A 393 5.31 28.16 -5.78
CA PHE A 393 4.12 28.05 -4.91
C PHE A 393 4.03 29.04 -3.73
N ASP A 394 4.98 29.98 -3.57
CA ASP A 394 4.98 30.94 -2.44
C ASP A 394 4.62 32.39 -2.81
N ALA A 395 3.84 32.63 -3.85
CA ALA A 395 3.48 34.00 -4.24
C ALA A 395 1.98 34.25 -4.42
N ALA A 396 1.08 33.59 -3.69
CA ALA A 396 -0.35 33.87 -3.86
C ALA A 396 -1.22 33.77 -2.59
N VAL A 397 -0.70 34.00 -1.39
CA VAL A 397 -1.55 34.18 -0.18
C VAL A 397 -0.92 35.21 0.77
N VAL A 398 -0.74 36.46 0.31
CA VAL A 398 -0.77 37.66 1.15
C VAL A 398 -1.29 38.79 0.30
N GLN A 399 -2.59 39.00 0.25
CA GLN A 399 -3.36 40.24 0.09
C GLN A 399 -4.75 39.90 -0.47
N ALA A 400 -5.70 39.72 0.42
CA ALA A 400 -7.04 40.34 0.40
C ALA A 400 -7.88 39.74 1.51
#